data_3e0f6cad9c3154d4d962ae7ea7920a4a
#
_entry.id   3e0f6cad9c3154d4d962ae7ea7920a4a
#
_cell.length_a   1.000
_cell.length_b   1.000
_cell.length_c   1.000
_cell.angle_alpha   90.00
_cell.angle_beta   90.00
_cell.angle_gamma   90.00
#
_symmetry.space_group_name_H-M   'P 1'
#
loop_
_entity.id
_entity.type
_entity.pdbx_description
1 polymer ?
#
loop_
_entity_poly.entity_id
_entity_poly.type
_entity_poly.pdbx_seq_one_letter_code
_entity_poly.pdbx_strand_id
1 'polypeptide(L)'
;MCNAEVYGAHIGSTILEFKPGQLNMDKKHTFFVDTGTAGCICLLAQVALPCALFLLRKDTVTLILKGGTNVPMGPHIEYFTEIFRPLLNKFGADFDFRVITRYTLM
;
A
#
# COMPACT_ATOMS: atom_id res chain seq x y z
N MET A 1 -10.22 -1.50 -0.89
CA MET A 1 -10.10 -2.94 -0.61
C MET A 1 -11.20 -3.47 0.31
N CYS A 2 -11.45 -2.92 1.49
CA CYS A 2 -12.36 -3.50 2.49
C CYS A 2 -13.65 -2.70 2.75
N ASN A 3 -13.99 -1.71 1.95
CA ASN A 3 -15.18 -0.86 2.12
C ASN A 3 -15.42 -0.45 3.60
N ALA A 4 -14.38 0.01 4.28
CA ALA A 4 -14.43 0.36 5.68
C ALA A 4 -15.27 1.62 5.93
N GLU A 5 -15.98 1.63 7.05
CA GLU A 5 -16.53 2.86 7.64
C GLU A 5 -15.44 3.51 8.49
N VAL A 6 -15.17 4.78 8.24
CA VAL A 6 -14.09 5.51 8.93
C VAL A 6 -14.63 6.84 9.44
N TYR A 7 -14.38 7.12 10.73
CA TYR A 7 -14.72 8.37 11.39
C TYR A 7 -13.43 8.99 11.98
N GLY A 8 -13.32 10.30 11.87
CA GLY A 8 -12.18 11.03 12.44
C GLY A 8 -10.90 10.99 11.59
N ALA A 9 -10.93 10.48 10.36
CA ALA A 9 -9.78 10.47 9.45
C ALA A 9 -9.59 11.84 8.77
N HIS A 10 -9.24 12.86 9.52
CA HIS A 10 -8.93 14.21 9.03
C HIS A 10 -7.70 14.79 9.72
N ILE A 11 -7.09 15.79 9.09
CA ILE A 11 -5.89 16.45 9.62
C ILE A 11 -6.20 17.09 11.00
N GLY A 12 -5.34 16.80 11.99
CA GLY A 12 -5.48 17.28 13.36
C GLY A 12 -6.37 16.42 14.25
N SER A 13 -6.97 15.35 13.73
CA SER A 13 -7.77 14.43 14.54
C SER A 13 -6.90 13.63 15.50
N THR A 14 -7.38 13.48 16.74
CA THR A 14 -6.77 12.64 17.77
C THR A 14 -7.53 11.34 18.00
N ILE A 15 -8.68 11.18 17.35
CA ILE A 15 -9.54 10.00 17.45
C ILE A 15 -9.79 9.47 16.04
N LEU A 16 -9.59 8.17 15.88
CA LEU A 16 -9.89 7.47 14.63
C LEU A 16 -10.69 6.21 14.95
N GLU A 17 -11.89 6.14 14.38
CA GLU A 17 -12.67 4.90 14.39
C GLU A 17 -12.61 4.26 13.02
N PHE A 18 -12.20 3.00 12.98
CA PHE A 18 -12.09 2.23 11.76
C PHE A 18 -12.85 0.92 11.90
N LYS A 19 -13.89 0.77 11.10
CA LYS A 19 -14.71 -0.44 11.05
C LYS A 19 -14.53 -1.11 9.68
N PRO A 20 -13.73 -2.18 9.60
CA PRO A 20 -13.52 -2.87 8.33
C PRO A 20 -14.82 -3.52 7.86
N GLY A 21 -15.10 -3.37 6.59
CA GLY A 21 -16.14 -4.12 5.90
C GLY A 21 -15.59 -5.40 5.29
N GLN A 22 -16.39 -6.07 4.48
CA GLN A 22 -15.94 -7.24 3.74
C GLN A 22 -14.92 -6.86 2.67
N LEU A 23 -13.90 -7.68 2.52
CA LEU A 23 -12.96 -7.57 1.41
C LEU A 23 -13.73 -7.77 0.10
N ASN A 24 -13.63 -6.78 -0.80
CA ASN A 24 -14.35 -6.83 -2.06
C ASN A 24 -13.66 -7.82 -3.00
N MET A 25 -14.14 -9.06 -2.98
CA MET A 25 -13.54 -10.22 -3.63
C MET A 25 -13.97 -10.39 -5.09
N ASP A 26 -15.06 -9.73 -5.52
CA ASP A 26 -15.79 -10.25 -6.69
C ASP A 26 -15.49 -9.58 -8.03
N LYS A 27 -14.88 -8.38 -8.08
CA LYS A 27 -14.79 -7.68 -9.38
C LYS A 27 -13.56 -6.78 -9.61
N LYS A 28 -12.77 -6.43 -8.61
CA LYS A 28 -11.61 -5.55 -8.81
C LYS A 28 -10.30 -6.26 -8.52
N HIS A 29 -9.48 -6.41 -9.56
CA HIS A 29 -8.11 -6.92 -9.43
C HIS A 29 -7.09 -5.79 -9.31
N THR A 30 -7.49 -4.55 -9.58
CA THR A 30 -6.62 -3.38 -9.58
C THR A 30 -7.14 -2.34 -8.61
N PHE A 31 -6.27 -1.91 -7.69
CA PHE A 31 -6.55 -0.87 -6.71
C PHE A 31 -5.60 0.29 -6.94
N PHE A 32 -6.17 1.48 -7.15
CA PHE A 32 -5.43 2.72 -7.32
C PHE A 32 -5.53 3.57 -6.05
N VAL A 33 -4.40 4.05 -5.57
CA VAL A 33 -4.31 4.97 -4.44
C VAL A 33 -3.37 6.12 -4.79
N ASP A 34 -3.84 7.34 -4.62
CA ASP A 34 -3.06 8.56 -4.77
C ASP A 34 -3.02 9.28 -3.42
N THR A 35 -1.82 9.60 -2.93
CA THR A 35 -1.68 10.40 -1.70
C THR A 35 -2.10 11.84 -1.87
N GLY A 36 -2.23 12.33 -3.10
CA GLY A 36 -2.48 13.73 -3.43
C GLY A 36 -1.33 14.68 -3.07
N THR A 37 -0.32 14.19 -2.41
CA THR A 37 0.87 14.91 -1.92
C THR A 37 2.12 14.07 -2.14
N ALA A 38 3.27 14.49 -1.60
CA ALA A 38 4.49 13.69 -1.56
C ALA A 38 4.47 12.57 -0.49
N GLY A 39 3.30 12.06 -0.14
CA GLY A 39 3.16 10.97 0.83
C GLY A 39 3.90 9.71 0.40
N CYS A 40 4.50 9.01 1.35
CA CYS A 40 5.35 7.85 1.10
C CYS A 40 4.57 6.66 0.55
N ILE A 41 4.85 6.22 -0.67
CA ILE A 41 4.22 5.04 -1.27
C ILE A 41 4.60 3.74 -0.57
N CYS A 42 5.77 3.67 0.06
CA CYS A 42 6.17 2.48 0.82
C CYS A 42 5.29 2.25 2.04
N LEU A 43 4.85 3.33 2.71
CA LEU A 43 3.88 3.22 3.81
C LEU A 43 2.50 2.79 3.32
N LEU A 44 2.07 3.27 2.14
CA LEU A 44 0.84 2.76 1.51
C LEU A 44 0.95 1.27 1.19
N ALA A 45 2.07 0.85 0.61
CA ALA A 45 2.33 -0.55 0.30
C ALA A 45 2.36 -1.40 1.57
N GLN A 46 2.95 -0.91 2.65
CA GLN A 46 3.00 -1.61 3.95
C GLN A 46 1.60 -1.93 4.50
N VAL A 47 0.63 -1.06 4.27
CA VAL A 47 -0.77 -1.29 4.68
C VAL A 47 -1.51 -2.17 3.69
N ALA A 48 -1.33 -1.95 2.39
CA ALA A 48 -2.10 -2.61 1.34
C ALA A 48 -1.60 -4.02 1.02
N LEU A 49 -0.30 -4.27 1.13
CA LEU A 49 0.32 -5.54 0.73
C LEU A 49 -0.18 -6.73 1.56
N PRO A 50 -0.26 -6.70 2.90
CA PRO A 50 -0.84 -7.78 3.67
C PRO A 50 -2.28 -8.09 3.25
N CYS A 51 -3.09 -7.05 3.04
CA CYS A 51 -4.46 -7.23 2.57
C CYS A 51 -4.51 -7.92 1.21
N ALA A 52 -3.61 -7.56 0.28
CA ALA A 52 -3.53 -8.17 -1.04
C ALA A 52 -3.05 -9.64 -0.97
N LEU A 53 -2.05 -9.93 -0.13
CA LEU A 53 -1.50 -11.28 0.03
C LEU A 53 -2.50 -12.25 0.66
N PHE A 54 -3.31 -11.80 1.60
CA PHE A 54 -4.30 -12.62 2.29
C PHE A 54 -5.70 -12.58 1.64
N LEU A 55 -5.85 -11.88 0.51
CA LEU A 55 -7.02 -12.07 -0.33
C LEU A 55 -7.04 -13.51 -0.83
N LEU A 56 -8.05 -14.28 -0.42
CA LEU A 56 -8.23 -15.68 -0.81
C LEU A 56 -8.63 -15.80 -2.29
N ARG A 57 -7.74 -15.38 -3.18
CA ARG A 57 -7.96 -15.43 -4.63
C ARG A 57 -6.83 -16.19 -5.33
N LYS A 58 -7.21 -16.82 -6.43
CA LYS A 58 -6.26 -17.45 -7.35
C LYS A 58 -5.65 -16.46 -8.35
N ASP A 59 -6.16 -15.24 -8.39
CA ASP A 59 -5.82 -14.24 -9.39
C ASP A 59 -4.82 -13.21 -8.85
N THR A 60 -4.06 -12.60 -9.74
CA THR A 60 -3.12 -11.52 -9.42
C THR A 60 -3.86 -10.25 -9.02
N VAL A 61 -3.45 -9.65 -7.91
CA VAL A 61 -3.90 -8.33 -7.47
C VAL A 61 -2.86 -7.28 -7.85
N THR A 62 -3.30 -6.21 -8.48
CA THR A 62 -2.44 -5.09 -8.87
C THR A 62 -2.70 -3.88 -7.97
N LEU A 63 -1.65 -3.35 -7.37
CA LEU A 63 -1.68 -2.11 -6.61
C LEU A 63 -0.99 -1.01 -7.42
N ILE A 64 -1.71 0.06 -7.72
CA ILE A 64 -1.15 1.27 -8.35
C ILE A 64 -1.08 2.33 -7.28
N LEU A 65 0.14 2.66 -6.85
CA LEU A 65 0.41 3.60 -5.78
C LEU A 65 1.07 4.85 -6.35
N LYS A 66 0.47 6.01 -6.11
CA LYS A 66 0.99 7.30 -6.53
C LYS A 66 1.31 8.17 -5.32
N GLY A 67 2.54 8.68 -5.29
CA GLY A 67 3.07 9.49 -4.19
C GLY A 67 4.58 9.57 -4.26
N GLY A 68 5.22 9.92 -3.14
CA GLY A 68 6.66 10.01 -3.03
C GLY A 68 7.34 8.65 -2.98
N THR A 69 8.35 8.43 -3.82
CA THR A 69 9.18 7.21 -3.81
C THR A 69 10.28 7.28 -2.77
N ASN A 70 10.85 8.48 -2.60
CA ASN A 70 11.95 8.76 -1.68
C ASN A 70 11.63 10.07 -0.96
N VAL A 71 11.14 9.99 0.25
CA VAL A 71 10.68 11.15 1.03
C VAL A 71 11.25 11.11 2.44
N PRO A 72 11.45 12.27 3.07
CA PRO A 72 11.82 12.32 4.49
C PRO A 72 10.80 11.59 5.36
N MET A 73 11.27 10.99 6.43
CA MET A 73 10.44 10.26 7.42
C MET A 73 9.71 9.03 6.87
N GLY A 74 10.09 8.53 5.71
CA GLY A 74 9.54 7.30 5.14
C GLY A 74 10.63 6.40 4.54
N PRO A 75 10.37 5.10 4.42
CA PRO A 75 11.28 4.20 3.71
C PRO A 75 11.40 4.60 2.24
N HIS A 76 12.61 4.52 1.72
CA HIS A 76 12.86 4.69 0.30
C HIS A 76 12.42 3.46 -0.49
N ILE A 77 12.07 3.66 -1.76
CA ILE A 77 11.60 2.56 -2.61
C ILE A 77 12.66 1.46 -2.75
N GLU A 78 13.93 1.80 -2.80
CA GLU A 78 15.03 0.84 -2.87
C GLU A 78 15.09 -0.06 -1.64
N TYR A 79 14.87 0.49 -0.44
CA TYR A 79 14.80 -0.32 0.76
C TYR A 79 13.65 -1.33 0.67
N PHE A 80 12.50 -0.89 0.18
CA PHE A 80 11.32 -1.72 0.04
C PHE A 80 11.54 -2.86 -0.98
N THR A 81 12.17 -2.57 -2.10
CA THR A 81 12.38 -3.53 -3.18
C THR A 81 13.60 -4.44 -2.96
N GLU A 82 14.70 -3.90 -2.42
CA GLU A 82 15.98 -4.62 -2.33
C GLU A 82 16.18 -5.34 -0.99
N ILE A 83 15.49 -4.90 0.06
CA ILE A 83 15.63 -5.47 1.41
C ILE A 83 14.33 -6.14 1.85
N PHE A 84 13.24 -5.42 1.85
CA PHE A 84 11.98 -5.95 2.35
C PHE A 84 11.45 -7.11 1.50
N ARG A 85 11.44 -6.98 0.18
CA ARG A 85 10.98 -8.04 -0.73
C ARG A 85 11.75 -9.36 -0.56
N PRO A 86 13.09 -9.38 -0.56
CA PRO A 86 13.83 -10.62 -0.30
C PRO A 86 13.57 -11.24 1.07
N LEU A 87 13.35 -10.43 2.09
CA LEU A 87 12.95 -10.93 3.41
C LEU A 87 11.56 -11.56 3.36
N LEU A 88 10.61 -10.89 2.74
CA LEU A 88 9.24 -11.39 2.58
C LEU A 88 9.22 -12.74 1.85
N ASN A 89 10.07 -12.90 0.85
CA ASN A 89 10.24 -14.15 0.11
C ASN A 89 10.62 -15.33 1.01
N LYS A 90 11.42 -15.11 2.05
CA LYS A 90 11.77 -16.16 3.03
C LYS A 90 10.56 -16.64 3.81
N PHE A 91 9.51 -15.85 3.91
CA PHE A 91 8.24 -16.24 4.55
C PHE A 91 7.21 -16.79 3.55
N GLY A 92 7.61 -17.02 2.30
CA GLY A 92 6.77 -17.66 1.28
C GLY A 92 5.84 -16.69 0.54
N ALA A 93 6.04 -15.38 0.68
CA ALA A 93 5.27 -14.37 -0.04
C ALA A 93 6.18 -13.56 -0.97
N ASP A 94 5.66 -13.14 -2.13
CA ASP A 94 6.38 -12.30 -3.08
C ASP A 94 5.43 -11.34 -3.81
N PHE A 95 6.00 -10.31 -4.40
CA PHE A 95 5.31 -9.38 -5.27
C PHE A 95 6.26 -8.89 -6.35
N ASP A 96 5.74 -8.65 -7.53
CA ASP A 96 6.45 -7.92 -8.57
C ASP A 96 6.17 -6.43 -8.47
N PHE A 97 7.11 -5.61 -8.92
CA PHE A 97 6.95 -4.17 -8.91
C PHE A 97 7.52 -3.54 -10.18
N ARG A 98 6.96 -2.38 -10.52
CA ARG A 98 7.46 -1.52 -11.58
C ARG A 98 7.38 -0.07 -11.13
N VAL A 99 8.51 0.61 -11.07
CA VAL A 99 8.56 2.07 -10.85
C VAL A 99 8.36 2.75 -12.20
N ILE A 100 7.23 3.42 -12.38
CA ILE A 100 6.88 4.13 -13.61
C ILE A 100 7.55 5.51 -13.62
N THR A 101 7.44 6.22 -12.49
CA THR A 101 8.01 7.56 -12.30
C THR A 101 8.53 7.67 -10.87
N ARG A 102 9.68 8.30 -10.72
CA ARG A 102 10.24 8.61 -9.40
C ARG A 102 9.82 10.01 -8.97
N TYR A 103 9.43 10.14 -7.73
CA TYR A 103 9.24 11.42 -7.07
C TYR A 103 10.05 11.43 -5.77
N THR A 104 11.07 12.27 -5.75
CA THR A 104 11.96 12.45 -4.59
C THR A 104 11.74 13.84 -4.02
N LEU A 105 11.44 13.93 -2.74
CA LEU A 105 11.41 15.17 -1.98
C LEU A 105 12.65 15.18 -1.08
N MET A 106 13.48 16.15 -1.31
CA MET A 106 14.67 16.40 -0.48
C MET A 106 14.39 17.49 0.56
#